data_c69121015c858905088f1bfc2828ed19
#
_entry.id   c69121015c858905088f1bfc2828ed19
#
_cell.length_a   1.000
_cell.length_b   1.000
_cell.length_c   1.000
_cell.angle_alpha   90.00
_cell.angle_beta   90.00
_cell.angle_gamma   90.00
#
_symmetry.space_group_name_H-M   'P 1'
#
loop_
_entity.id
_entity.type
_entity.pdbx_description
1 polymer ?
#
loop_
_entity_poly.entity_id
_entity_poly.type
_entity_poly.pdbx_seq_one_letter_code
_entity_poly.pdbx_strand_id
1 'polypeptide(L)'
;MNVREQIDYMIQSLQLAKSEIEYAEKYINTKKKDKDFYQWNHMGYDARQPNGTIIRESLKMVGRLANITASKVALSSYSEELFND
;
A
#
# COMPACT_ATOMS: atom_id res chain seq x y z
N MET A 1 13.37 10.60 -9.63
CA MET A 1 12.39 11.17 -8.68
C MET A 1 13.12 11.99 -7.62
N ASN A 2 12.59 13.16 -7.27
CA ASN A 2 13.11 13.89 -6.13
C ASN A 2 12.55 13.31 -4.81
N VAL A 3 13.02 13.85 -3.69
CA VAL A 3 12.64 13.34 -2.36
C VAL A 3 11.13 13.43 -2.14
N ARG A 4 10.50 14.52 -2.52
CA ARG A 4 9.07 14.71 -2.35
C ARG A 4 8.28 13.67 -3.14
N GLU A 5 8.67 13.44 -4.39
CA GLU A 5 8.02 12.45 -5.24
C GLU A 5 8.21 11.02 -4.69
N GLN A 6 9.38 10.73 -4.12
CA GLN A 6 9.63 9.45 -3.48
C GLN A 6 8.71 9.25 -2.27
N ILE A 7 8.51 10.30 -1.48
CA ILE A 7 7.60 10.26 -0.34
C ILE A 7 6.16 10.04 -0.82
N ASP A 8 5.74 10.75 -1.85
CA ASP A 8 4.39 10.58 -2.43
C ASP A 8 4.18 9.15 -2.92
N TYR A 9 5.17 8.57 -3.53
CA TYR A 9 5.11 7.19 -4.00
C TYR A 9 4.98 6.20 -2.84
N MET A 10 5.72 6.45 -1.75
CA MET A 10 5.59 5.63 -0.55
C MET A 10 4.20 5.73 0.07
N ILE A 11 3.63 6.93 0.10
CA ILE A 11 2.27 7.13 0.60
C ILE A 11 1.27 6.34 -0.22
N GLN A 12 1.36 6.40 -1.55
CA GLN A 12 0.48 5.65 -2.44
C GLN A 12 0.60 4.15 -2.20
N SER A 13 1.82 3.65 -2.02
CA SER A 13 2.06 2.23 -1.77
C SER A 13 1.49 1.80 -0.42
N LEU A 14 1.60 2.65 0.60
CA LEU A 14 1.00 2.38 1.90
C LEU A 14 -0.52 2.39 1.84
N GLN A 15 -1.10 3.31 1.07
CA GLN A 15 -2.54 3.36 0.85
C GLN A 15 -3.04 2.09 0.16
N LEU A 16 -2.29 1.59 -0.81
CA LEU A 16 -2.63 0.34 -1.49
C LEU A 16 -2.63 -0.84 -0.51
N ALA A 17 -1.58 -0.94 0.31
CA ALA A 17 -1.50 -1.98 1.32
C ALA A 17 -2.65 -1.89 2.33
N LYS A 18 -2.97 -0.67 2.78
CA LYS A 18 -4.05 -0.44 3.72
C LYS A 18 -5.40 -0.82 3.14
N SER A 19 -5.65 -0.45 1.89
CA SER A 19 -6.89 -0.81 1.20
C SER A 19 -7.07 -2.33 1.10
N GLU A 20 -5.99 -3.05 0.83
CA GLU A 20 -6.05 -4.50 0.73
C GLU A 20 -6.29 -5.14 2.11
N ILE A 21 -5.73 -4.58 3.18
CA ILE A 21 -5.98 -5.04 4.55
C ILE A 21 -7.46 -4.80 4.91
N GLU A 22 -7.99 -3.65 4.59
CA GLU A 22 -9.41 -3.34 4.84
C GLU A 22 -10.33 -4.29 4.07
N TYR A 23 -9.96 -4.60 2.85
CA TYR A 23 -10.68 -5.59 2.06
C TYR A 23 -10.61 -6.98 2.73
N ALA A 24 -9.44 -7.36 3.24
CA ALA A 24 -9.26 -8.64 3.91
C ALA A 24 -10.13 -8.75 5.17
N GLU A 25 -10.18 -7.70 5.95
CA GLU A 25 -11.03 -7.65 7.15
C GLU A 25 -12.49 -7.83 6.79
N LYS A 26 -12.95 -7.12 5.78
CA LYS A 26 -14.32 -7.19 5.29
C LYS A 26 -14.63 -8.58 4.74
N TYR A 27 -13.73 -9.16 3.99
CA TYR A 27 -13.86 -10.49 3.42
C TYR A 27 -13.99 -11.54 4.53
N ILE A 28 -13.14 -11.49 5.54
CA ILE A 28 -13.17 -12.42 6.66
C ILE A 28 -14.47 -12.30 7.44
N ASN A 29 -14.91 -11.08 7.72
CA ASN A 29 -16.15 -10.84 8.45
C ASN A 29 -17.36 -11.34 7.67
N THR A 30 -17.39 -11.12 6.37
CA THR A 30 -18.47 -11.58 5.49
C THR A 30 -18.48 -13.11 5.42
N LYS A 31 -17.31 -13.73 5.33
CA LYS A 31 -17.18 -15.18 5.23
C LYS A 31 -17.61 -15.89 6.52
N LYS A 32 -17.45 -15.25 7.67
CA LYS A 32 -17.91 -15.79 8.95
C LYS A 32 -19.43 -15.83 9.07
N LYS A 33 -20.11 -15.02 8.26
CA LYS A 33 -21.56 -14.96 8.19
C LYS A 33 -22.00 -15.47 6.84
N ASP A 34 -22.31 -16.74 6.74
CA ASP A 34 -22.66 -17.40 5.47
C ASP A 34 -23.69 -16.62 4.66
N LYS A 35 -24.70 -16.08 5.35
CA LYS A 35 -25.75 -15.30 4.69
C LYS A 35 -25.21 -14.03 4.04
N ASP A 36 -24.35 -13.31 4.74
CA ASP A 36 -23.79 -12.07 4.23
C ASP A 36 -22.81 -12.34 3.07
N PHE A 37 -22.05 -13.43 3.18
CA PHE A 37 -21.15 -13.86 2.12
C PHE A 37 -21.93 -14.22 0.86
N TYR A 38 -23.03 -14.93 1.02
CA TYR A 38 -23.89 -15.29 -0.09
C TYR A 38 -24.47 -14.05 -0.78
N GLN A 39 -24.98 -13.10 -0.01
CA GLN A 39 -25.49 -11.85 -0.52
C GLN A 39 -24.42 -11.05 -1.25
N TRP A 40 -23.23 -11.01 -0.68
CA TRP A 40 -22.12 -10.29 -1.28
C TRP A 40 -21.80 -10.82 -2.67
N ASN A 41 -21.73 -12.14 -2.80
CA ASN A 41 -21.50 -12.77 -4.09
C ASN A 41 -22.60 -12.47 -5.10
N HIS A 42 -23.85 -12.40 -4.64
CA HIS A 42 -25.00 -12.18 -5.51
C HIS A 42 -25.21 -10.71 -5.88
N MET A 43 -24.65 -9.80 -5.14
CA MET A 43 -24.76 -8.38 -5.41
C MET A 43 -23.74 -7.88 -6.43
N GLY A 44 -23.04 -8.78 -7.10
CA GLY A 44 -22.08 -8.43 -8.13
C GLY A 44 -20.76 -7.88 -7.62
N TYR A 45 -20.52 -7.96 -6.32
CA TYR A 45 -19.23 -7.60 -5.78
C TYR A 45 -18.21 -8.65 -6.17
N ASP A 46 -17.00 -8.17 -6.46
CA ASP A 46 -15.88 -9.06 -6.74
C ASP A 46 -15.51 -9.82 -5.46
N ALA A 47 -15.90 -11.07 -5.41
CA ALA A 47 -15.64 -11.94 -4.25
C ALA A 47 -14.23 -12.53 -4.27
N ARG A 48 -13.29 -11.86 -4.93
CA ARG A 48 -11.90 -12.32 -4.96
C ARG A 48 -11.34 -12.43 -3.55
N GLN A 49 -10.43 -13.35 -3.37
CA GLN A 49 -9.72 -13.47 -2.10
C GLN A 49 -8.75 -12.29 -1.92
N PRO A 50 -8.57 -11.82 -0.69
CA PRO A 50 -7.55 -10.81 -0.42
C PRO A 50 -6.17 -11.30 -0.84
N ASN A 51 -5.37 -10.40 -1.39
CA ASN A 51 -4.07 -10.73 -1.90
C ASN A 51 -2.97 -10.25 -0.96
N GLY A 52 -2.47 -11.19 -0.13
CA GLY A 52 -1.38 -10.88 0.80
C GLY A 52 -0.09 -10.47 0.11
N THR A 53 0.11 -10.85 -1.14
CA THR A 53 1.28 -10.45 -1.93
C THR A 53 1.27 -8.95 -2.18
N ILE A 54 0.11 -8.37 -2.45
CA ILE A 54 -0.01 -6.91 -2.64
C ILE A 54 0.44 -6.19 -1.38
N ILE A 55 -0.02 -6.64 -0.21
CA ILE A 55 0.34 -6.03 1.07
C ILE A 55 1.84 -6.14 1.30
N ARG A 56 2.38 -7.36 1.16
CA ARG A 56 3.79 -7.64 1.42
C ARG A 56 4.71 -6.87 0.48
N GLU A 57 4.43 -6.91 -0.82
CA GLU A 57 5.30 -6.24 -1.80
C GLU A 57 5.25 -4.73 -1.69
N SER A 58 4.08 -4.16 -1.38
CA SER A 58 3.96 -2.73 -1.14
C SER A 58 4.79 -2.30 0.08
N LEU A 59 4.75 -3.08 1.16
CA LEU A 59 5.53 -2.77 2.37
C LEU A 59 7.03 -2.92 2.12
N LYS A 60 7.44 -3.96 1.40
CA LYS A 60 8.86 -4.16 1.05
C LYS A 60 9.40 -3.01 0.20
N MET A 61 8.61 -2.56 -0.76
CA MET A 61 9.01 -1.45 -1.62
C MET A 61 9.14 -0.16 -0.82
N VAL A 62 8.22 0.11 0.09
CA VAL A 62 8.32 1.27 0.98
C VAL A 62 9.58 1.19 1.83
N GLY A 63 9.90 0.02 2.38
CA GLY A 63 11.12 -0.17 3.17
C GLY A 63 12.39 0.14 2.38
N ARG A 64 12.49 -0.37 1.16
CA ARG A 64 13.65 -0.11 0.28
C ARG A 64 13.74 1.37 -0.10
N LEU A 65 12.63 1.95 -0.51
CA LEU A 65 12.61 3.34 -0.93
C LEU A 65 12.86 4.29 0.24
N ALA A 66 12.36 3.95 1.44
CA ALA A 66 12.60 4.74 2.63
C ALA A 66 14.10 4.81 2.96
N ASN A 67 14.82 3.69 2.84
CA ASN A 67 16.26 3.67 3.06
C ASN A 67 17.00 4.51 2.03
N ILE A 68 16.65 4.41 0.76
CA ILE A 68 17.25 5.19 -0.31
C ILE A 68 17.00 6.68 -0.08
N THR A 69 15.77 7.04 0.22
CA THR A 69 15.37 8.43 0.44
C THR A 69 16.08 9.02 1.67
N ALA A 70 16.14 8.26 2.76
CA ALA A 70 16.83 8.70 3.97
C ALA A 70 18.32 8.93 3.72
N SER A 71 18.96 8.05 2.95
CA SER A 71 20.37 8.21 2.59
C SER A 71 20.58 9.46 1.73
N LYS A 72 19.67 9.73 0.81
CA LYS A 72 19.74 10.93 -0.03
C LYS A 72 19.65 12.19 0.80
N VAL A 73 18.76 12.24 1.77
CA VAL A 73 18.63 13.39 2.68
C VAL A 73 19.88 13.53 3.56
N ALA A 74 20.41 12.43 4.09
CA ALA A 74 21.58 12.45 4.96
C ALA A 74 22.84 12.95 4.24
N LEU A 75 22.97 12.65 2.94
CA LEU A 75 24.14 13.02 2.15
C LEU A 75 24.05 14.40 1.54
N SER A 76 22.86 14.97 1.40
CA SER A 76 22.69 16.28 0.81
C SER A 76 22.39 17.33 1.88
N SER A 77 23.09 18.46 1.82
CA SER A 77 22.95 19.57 2.77
C SER A 77 21.82 20.49 2.34
N TYR A 78 20.59 19.96 2.17
CA TYR A 78 19.44 20.74 1.71
C TYR A 78 19.73 21.48 0.41
N SER A 79 20.51 20.84 -0.47
CA SER A 79 20.84 21.37 -1.78
C SER A 79 19.70 21.11 -2.76
N GLU A 80 19.88 21.61 -3.98
CA GLU A 80 18.90 21.36 -5.05
C GLU A 80 18.63 19.88 -5.30
N GLU A 81 19.56 19.01 -4.93
CA GLU A 81 19.41 17.58 -5.08
C GLU A 81 18.22 17.00 -4.31
N LEU A 82 17.79 17.67 -3.23
CA LEU A 82 16.61 17.26 -2.48
C LEU A 82 15.32 17.57 -3.23
N PHE A 83 15.32 18.60 -4.03
CA PHE A 83 14.12 19.14 -4.64
C PHE A 83 14.04 18.85 -6.14
N ASN A 84 15.16 18.60 -6.77
CA ASN A 84 15.26 18.32 -8.20
C ASN A 84 15.89 16.95 -8.43
N ASP A 85 15.53 16.35 -9.51
CA ASP A 85 16.08 15.04 -9.89
C ASP A 85 17.56 15.10 -10.28
#